data_a75201225fdbd0b3d6146924948fd003
#
_entry.id   a75201225fdbd0b3d6146924948fd003
#
_cell.length_a   1.000
_cell.length_b   1.000
_cell.length_c   1.000
_cell.angle_alpha   90.00
_cell.angle_beta   90.00
_cell.angle_gamma   90.00
#
_symmetry.space_group_name_H-M   'P 1'
#
loop_
_entity.id
_entity.type
_entity.pdbx_description
1 polymer ?
#
loop_
_entity_poly.entity_id
_entity_poly.type
_entity_poly.pdbx_seq_one_letter_code
_entity_poly.pdbx_strand_id
1 'polypeptide(L)'
;GQILSGLLDYSLGTFISKFQLSDDGKSVEVCREIDSGIETRQLNLPAIVTVDLRLNEPRYASLPNIMKARSKPLETIEISSFDIDISPRVKVISVEESGTKDRASKQVQSAEELFSELSQLGVL
;
A
#
# COMPACT_ATOMS: atom_id res chain seq x y z
N GLY A 1 -5.83 3.75 5.49
CA GLY A 1 -6.38 2.44 5.86
C GLY A 1 -5.79 1.92 7.17
N GLN A 2 -4.47 1.87 7.29
CA GLN A 2 -3.79 1.29 8.44
C GLN A 2 -4.11 2.02 9.76
N ILE A 3 -4.02 3.34 9.76
CA ILE A 3 -4.35 4.15 10.95
C ILE A 3 -5.82 4.00 11.32
N LEU A 4 -6.72 3.99 10.32
CA LEU A 4 -8.15 3.81 10.54
C LEU A 4 -8.46 2.44 11.15
N SER A 5 -7.80 1.38 10.67
CA SER A 5 -7.92 0.03 11.23
C SER A 5 -7.51 0.00 12.71
N GLY A 6 -6.39 0.64 13.05
CA GLY A 6 -5.94 0.73 14.45
C GLY A 6 -6.90 1.53 15.34
N LEU A 7 -7.52 2.61 14.82
CA LEU A 7 -8.49 3.41 15.57
C LEU A 7 -9.82 2.68 15.80
N LEU A 8 -10.24 1.84 14.86
CA LEU A 8 -11.51 1.10 14.93
C LEU A 8 -11.35 -0.33 15.46
N ASP A 9 -10.12 -0.79 15.69
CA ASP A 9 -9.80 -2.18 16.04
C ASP A 9 -10.41 -3.21 15.07
N TYR A 10 -10.31 -2.90 13.76
CA TYR A 10 -10.82 -3.75 12.70
C TYR A 10 -9.69 -4.53 12.02
N SER A 11 -10.00 -5.75 11.55
CA SER A 11 -9.08 -6.54 10.73
C SER A 11 -8.60 -5.74 9.51
N LEU A 12 -7.32 -5.91 9.11
CA LEU A 12 -6.71 -5.12 8.04
C LEU A 12 -6.12 -6.00 6.93
N GLY A 13 -6.52 -5.71 5.69
CA GLY A 13 -5.87 -6.19 4.47
C GLY A 13 -5.32 -5.02 3.65
N THR A 14 -4.01 -5.01 3.36
CA THR A 14 -3.37 -3.92 2.61
C THR A 14 -3.02 -4.32 1.19
N PHE A 15 -3.23 -3.40 0.23
CA PHE A 15 -2.87 -3.56 -1.18
C PHE A 15 -3.38 -4.88 -1.77
N ILE A 16 -4.66 -5.19 -1.50
CA ILE A 16 -5.23 -6.45 -1.96
C ILE A 16 -5.47 -6.44 -3.48
N SER A 17 -5.15 -7.55 -4.12
CA SER A 17 -5.39 -7.81 -5.55
C SER A 17 -6.53 -8.80 -5.80
N LYS A 18 -7.02 -9.46 -4.74
CA LYS A 18 -8.18 -10.35 -4.79
C LYS A 18 -9.00 -10.20 -3.53
N PHE A 19 -10.31 -10.28 -3.68
CA PHE A 19 -11.28 -10.19 -2.59
C PHE A 19 -12.35 -11.24 -2.81
N GLN A 20 -12.57 -12.12 -1.84
CA GLN A 20 -13.60 -13.15 -1.90
C GLN A 20 -14.31 -13.26 -0.55
N LEU A 21 -15.57 -12.85 -0.52
CA LEU A 21 -16.40 -12.97 0.68
C LEU A 21 -16.71 -14.45 0.94
N SER A 22 -16.68 -14.85 2.21
CA SER A 22 -17.12 -16.18 2.64
C SER A 22 -18.63 -16.35 2.51
N ASP A 23 -19.10 -17.57 2.31
CA ASP A 23 -20.53 -17.88 2.14
C ASP A 23 -21.37 -17.50 3.36
N ASP A 24 -20.77 -17.53 4.54
CA ASP A 24 -21.43 -17.15 5.82
C ASP A 24 -21.45 -15.63 6.04
N GLY A 25 -20.80 -14.85 5.19
CA GLY A 25 -20.70 -13.40 5.30
C GLY A 25 -19.96 -12.88 6.52
N LYS A 26 -19.20 -13.73 7.24
CA LYS A 26 -18.49 -13.33 8.47
C LYS A 26 -17.01 -13.07 8.27
N SER A 27 -16.46 -13.52 7.17
CA SER A 27 -15.05 -13.35 6.84
C SER A 27 -14.85 -13.06 5.37
N VAL A 28 -13.67 -12.63 5.02
CA VAL A 28 -13.23 -12.38 3.65
C VAL A 28 -11.83 -12.91 3.45
N GLU A 29 -11.62 -13.64 2.35
CA GLU A 29 -10.31 -14.02 1.87
C GLU A 29 -9.77 -12.92 0.96
N VAL A 30 -8.55 -12.47 1.23
CA VAL A 30 -7.85 -11.44 0.46
C VAL A 30 -6.47 -11.93 0.06
N CYS A 31 -6.06 -11.61 -1.16
CA CYS A 31 -4.70 -11.86 -1.63
C CYS A 31 -3.97 -10.53 -1.84
N ARG A 32 -2.70 -10.50 -1.49
CA ARG A 32 -1.81 -9.35 -1.71
C ARG A 32 -0.41 -9.80 -2.12
N GLU A 33 0.31 -8.94 -2.78
CA GLU A 33 1.71 -9.15 -3.10
C GLU A 33 2.59 -8.61 -1.98
N ILE A 34 3.60 -9.38 -1.61
CA ILE A 34 4.65 -9.04 -0.65
C ILE A 34 6.00 -9.34 -1.29
N ASP A 35 7.10 -8.89 -0.69
CA ASP A 35 8.45 -9.07 -1.25
C ASP A 35 8.81 -10.53 -1.51
N SER A 36 8.28 -11.45 -0.71
CA SER A 36 8.51 -12.90 -0.86
C SER A 36 7.52 -13.62 -1.79
N GLY A 37 6.52 -12.93 -2.36
CA GLY A 37 5.53 -13.51 -3.26
C GLY A 37 4.10 -13.07 -2.98
N ILE A 38 3.14 -13.98 -3.10
CA ILE A 38 1.71 -13.73 -2.87
C ILE A 38 1.31 -14.28 -1.51
N GLU A 39 0.70 -13.44 -0.69
CA GLU A 39 0.13 -13.80 0.59
C GLU A 39 -1.40 -13.84 0.48
N THR A 40 -2.02 -14.92 0.99
CA THR A 40 -3.47 -15.03 1.14
C THR A 40 -3.80 -14.98 2.63
N ARG A 41 -4.73 -14.11 2.99
CA ARG A 41 -5.21 -13.94 4.37
C ARG A 41 -6.72 -14.04 4.45
N GLN A 42 -7.21 -14.62 5.54
CA GLN A 42 -8.61 -14.53 5.93
C GLN A 42 -8.76 -13.46 7.01
N LEU A 43 -9.69 -12.53 6.79
CA LEU A 43 -10.00 -11.43 7.71
C LEU A 43 -11.41 -11.62 8.25
N ASN A 44 -11.59 -11.42 9.54
CA ASN A 44 -12.92 -11.36 10.14
C ASN A 44 -13.56 -10.00 9.84
N LEU A 45 -14.86 -10.02 9.58
CA LEU A 45 -15.64 -8.80 9.39
C LEU A 45 -16.15 -8.26 10.74
N PRO A 46 -16.17 -6.93 10.93
CA PRO A 46 -15.81 -5.89 9.97
C PRO A 46 -14.31 -5.78 9.73
N ALA A 47 -13.92 -5.44 8.50
CA ALA A 47 -12.53 -5.32 8.09
C ALA A 47 -12.32 -4.06 7.26
N ILE A 48 -11.10 -3.53 7.30
CA ILE A 48 -10.64 -2.47 6.42
C ILE A 48 -9.69 -3.07 5.39
N VAL A 49 -9.92 -2.75 4.13
CA VAL A 49 -9.04 -3.17 3.05
C VAL A 49 -8.57 -1.96 2.26
N THR A 50 -7.29 -1.93 1.91
CA THR A 50 -6.78 -1.04 0.88
C THR A 50 -6.51 -1.85 -0.37
N VAL A 51 -6.81 -1.29 -1.53
CA VAL A 51 -6.83 -2.05 -2.78
C VAL A 51 -5.67 -1.70 -3.70
N ASP A 52 -5.22 -2.70 -4.45
CA ASP A 52 -4.30 -2.53 -5.57
C ASP A 52 -5.11 -2.34 -6.87
N LEU A 53 -4.51 -1.68 -7.83
CA LEU A 53 -5.12 -1.44 -9.16
C LEU A 53 -5.52 -2.75 -9.88
N ARG A 54 -4.93 -3.88 -9.52
CA ARG A 54 -5.22 -5.22 -10.10
C ARG A 54 -6.48 -5.86 -9.54
N LEU A 55 -7.12 -5.29 -8.51
CA LEU A 55 -8.33 -5.87 -7.92
C LEU A 55 -9.48 -5.95 -8.93
N ASN A 56 -9.67 -4.90 -9.71
CA ASN A 56 -10.72 -4.80 -10.72
C ASN A 56 -10.23 -4.05 -11.97
N GLU A 57 -10.78 -4.43 -13.11
CA GLU A 57 -10.65 -3.61 -14.31
C GLU A 57 -11.64 -2.43 -14.25
N PRO A 58 -11.17 -1.17 -14.35
CA PRO A 58 -12.04 0.00 -14.26
C PRO A 58 -13.05 0.03 -15.42
N ARG A 59 -14.32 0.27 -15.10
CA ARG A 59 -15.38 0.44 -16.11
C ARG A 59 -15.27 1.81 -16.76
N TYR A 60 -15.55 1.87 -18.07
CA TYR A 60 -15.65 3.16 -18.77
C TYR A 60 -16.90 3.93 -18.32
N ALA A 61 -16.73 5.23 -18.08
CA ALA A 61 -17.84 6.10 -17.76
C ALA A 61 -18.61 6.44 -19.06
N SER A 62 -19.90 6.08 -19.13
CA SER A 62 -20.78 6.52 -20.21
C SER A 62 -21.10 8.00 -20.07
N LEU A 63 -21.43 8.67 -21.18
CA LEU A 63 -21.80 10.10 -21.18
C LEU A 63 -22.93 10.42 -20.17
N PRO A 64 -24.02 9.65 -20.08
CA PRO A 64 -25.04 9.88 -19.04
C PRO A 64 -24.49 9.78 -17.61
N ASN A 65 -23.55 8.88 -17.35
CA ASN A 65 -22.94 8.74 -16.02
C ASN A 65 -22.03 9.91 -15.69
N ILE A 66 -21.29 10.44 -16.66
CA ILE A 66 -20.48 11.67 -16.50
C ILE A 66 -21.39 12.85 -16.15
N MET A 67 -22.52 13.00 -16.84
CA MET A 67 -23.48 14.06 -16.55
C MET A 67 -24.09 13.92 -15.17
N LYS A 68 -24.50 12.72 -14.77
CA LYS A 68 -24.98 12.44 -13.42
C LYS A 68 -23.94 12.72 -12.34
N ALA A 69 -22.68 12.39 -12.59
CA ALA A 69 -21.60 12.65 -11.64
C ALA A 69 -21.40 14.14 -11.37
N ARG A 70 -21.55 14.99 -12.39
CA ARG A 70 -21.46 16.47 -12.25
C ARG A 70 -22.57 17.07 -11.38
N SER A 71 -23.73 16.43 -11.32
CA SER A 71 -24.86 16.88 -10.52
C SER A 71 -24.90 16.26 -9.11
N LYS A 72 -23.97 15.36 -8.78
CA LYS A 72 -23.86 14.77 -7.44
C LYS A 72 -23.44 15.84 -6.43
N PRO A 73 -24.07 15.89 -5.25
CA PRO A 73 -23.66 16.82 -4.21
C PRO A 73 -22.22 16.47 -3.75
N LEU A 74 -21.39 17.50 -3.65
CA LEU A 74 -20.06 17.45 -3.05
C LEU A 74 -20.10 18.30 -1.80
N GLU A 75 -20.05 17.65 -0.63
CA GLU A 75 -20.02 18.34 0.64
C GLU A 75 -18.56 18.66 1.02
N THR A 76 -18.29 19.93 1.29
CA THR A 76 -17.00 20.38 1.83
C THR A 76 -17.18 20.71 3.30
N ILE A 77 -16.49 19.99 4.17
CA ILE A 77 -16.54 20.17 5.61
C ILE A 77 -15.25 20.85 6.06
N GLU A 78 -15.38 22.04 6.64
CA GLU A 78 -14.24 22.76 7.19
C GLU A 78 -13.71 22.05 8.43
N ILE A 79 -12.40 21.90 8.53
CA ILE A 79 -11.77 21.20 9.66
C ILE A 79 -12.06 21.88 11.00
N SER A 80 -12.28 23.21 10.98
CA SER A 80 -12.68 24.00 12.14
C SER A 80 -14.06 23.66 12.71
N SER A 81 -14.90 22.95 11.93
CA SER A 81 -16.21 22.47 12.41
C SER A 81 -16.10 21.26 13.36
N PHE A 82 -14.93 20.63 13.40
CA PHE A 82 -14.64 19.56 14.36
C PHE A 82 -13.98 20.18 15.59
N ASP A 83 -14.45 19.81 16.77
CA ASP A 83 -13.83 20.23 18.04
C ASP A 83 -12.60 19.38 18.35
N ILE A 84 -11.57 19.55 17.53
CA ILE A 84 -10.31 18.80 17.61
C ILE A 84 -9.12 19.77 17.57
N ASP A 85 -8.09 19.47 18.35
CA ASP A 85 -6.81 20.17 18.28
C ASP A 85 -5.99 19.68 17.06
N ILE A 86 -5.85 20.54 16.06
CA ILE A 86 -5.11 20.30 14.83
C ILE A 86 -3.68 20.85 14.87
N SER A 87 -3.22 21.35 16.02
CA SER A 87 -1.88 21.89 16.17
C SER A 87 -0.81 20.85 15.80
N PRO A 88 0.19 21.21 15.00
CA PRO A 88 1.29 20.31 14.68
C PRO A 88 2.02 19.85 15.94
N ARG A 89 2.09 18.54 16.18
CA ARG A 89 2.78 17.94 17.33
C ARG A 89 4.23 17.55 17.01
N VAL A 90 4.63 17.67 15.77
CA VAL A 90 5.99 17.40 15.29
C VAL A 90 6.51 18.62 14.54
N LYS A 91 7.81 18.90 14.74
CA LYS A 91 8.53 19.97 14.04
C LYS A 91 9.70 19.35 13.29
N VAL A 92 9.84 19.68 12.00
CA VAL A 92 11.05 19.31 11.25
C VAL A 92 12.20 20.14 11.80
N ILE A 93 13.24 19.47 12.29
CA ILE A 93 14.43 20.10 12.88
C ILE A 93 15.47 20.35 11.79
N SER A 94 15.76 19.34 10.96
CA SER A 94 16.69 19.45 9.84
C SER A 94 16.25 18.55 8.70
N VAL A 95 16.62 18.91 7.49
CA VAL A 95 16.50 18.06 6.30
C VAL A 95 17.88 18.01 5.68
N GLU A 96 18.47 16.84 5.64
CA GLU A 96 19.80 16.60 5.09
C GLU A 96 19.70 15.59 3.96
N GLU A 97 20.50 15.78 2.94
CA GLU A 97 20.61 14.81 1.87
C GLU A 97 21.22 13.51 2.43
N SER A 98 20.57 12.40 2.17
CA SER A 98 21.10 11.09 2.53
C SER A 98 22.43 10.90 1.80
N GLY A 99 23.55 10.91 2.53
CA GLY A 99 24.85 10.67 1.95
C GLY A 99 24.83 9.40 1.10
N THR A 100 25.18 9.53 -0.17
CA THR A 100 25.43 8.39 -1.02
C THR A 100 26.53 7.57 -0.37
N LYS A 101 26.18 6.41 0.18
CA LYS A 101 27.22 5.42 0.49
C LYS A 101 27.91 5.11 -0.82
N ASP A 102 29.17 5.52 -0.97
CA ASP A 102 30.00 5.07 -2.08
C ASP A 102 29.98 3.54 -2.05
N ARG A 103 29.11 2.96 -2.88
CA ARG A 103 29.12 1.53 -3.10
C ARG A 103 30.34 1.25 -3.95
N ALA A 104 31.36 0.68 -3.33
CA ALA A 104 32.48 0.17 -4.08
C ALA A 104 31.96 -0.80 -5.15
N SER A 105 32.04 -0.38 -6.41
CA SER A 105 31.68 -1.22 -7.53
C SER A 105 32.98 -1.79 -8.12
N LYS A 106 33.00 -3.09 -8.39
CA LYS A 106 34.10 -3.76 -9.09
C LYS A 106 33.57 -4.22 -10.44
N GLN A 107 34.21 -3.77 -11.51
CA GLN A 107 33.93 -4.30 -12.84
C GLN A 107 34.73 -5.60 -13.03
N VAL A 108 34.04 -6.63 -13.50
CA VAL A 108 34.61 -7.94 -13.83
C VAL A 108 34.59 -8.16 -15.33
N GLN A 109 35.59 -8.88 -15.85
CA GLN A 109 35.80 -9.06 -17.29
C GLN A 109 35.14 -10.35 -17.82
N SER A 110 34.84 -11.31 -16.95
CA SER A 110 34.25 -12.60 -17.34
C SER A 110 33.30 -13.15 -16.28
N ALA A 111 32.51 -14.14 -16.67
CA ALA A 111 31.59 -14.84 -15.75
C ALA A 111 32.37 -15.65 -14.68
N GLU A 112 33.51 -16.20 -15.03
CA GLU A 112 34.40 -16.95 -14.13
C GLU A 112 34.95 -16.03 -13.03
N GLU A 113 35.37 -14.82 -13.41
CA GLU A 113 35.86 -13.82 -12.48
C GLU A 113 34.73 -13.39 -11.54
N LEU A 114 33.50 -13.16 -12.06
CA LEU A 114 32.34 -12.84 -11.25
C LEU A 114 32.04 -13.94 -10.22
N PHE A 115 32.05 -15.19 -10.67
CA PHE A 115 31.81 -16.34 -9.79
C PHE A 115 32.86 -16.42 -8.67
N SER A 116 34.13 -16.23 -9.00
CA SER A 116 35.24 -16.22 -8.03
C SER A 116 35.06 -15.11 -6.98
N GLU A 117 34.74 -13.91 -7.41
CA GLU A 117 34.53 -12.77 -6.51
C GLU A 117 33.33 -12.98 -5.59
N LEU A 118 32.20 -13.45 -6.12
CA LEU A 118 31.01 -13.73 -5.31
C LEU A 118 31.24 -14.85 -4.28
N SER A 119 32.01 -15.87 -4.67
CA SER A 119 32.40 -16.95 -3.76
C SER A 119 33.34 -16.45 -2.64
N GLN A 120 34.27 -15.55 -2.95
CA GLN A 120 35.13 -14.93 -1.93
C GLN A 120 34.35 -14.04 -0.96
N LEU A 121 33.28 -13.39 -1.43
CA LEU A 121 32.39 -12.59 -0.59
C LEU A 121 31.39 -13.42 0.23
N GLY A 122 31.37 -14.72 0.05
CA GLY A 122 30.45 -15.61 0.76
C GLY A 122 28.98 -15.45 0.35
N VAL A 123 28.74 -15.01 -0.87
CA VAL A 123 27.38 -14.79 -1.42
C VAL A 123 26.91 -16.03 -2.19
N LEU A 124 27.85 -16.88 -2.63
CA LEU A 124 27.63 -18.18 -3.29
C LEU A 124 28.30 -19.29 -2.51
#